data_8fc8650518015089bf8cf45b42fae956
#
_entry.id   8fc8650518015089bf8cf45b42fae956
#
_cell.length_a   1.000
_cell.length_b   1.000
_cell.length_c   1.000
_cell.angle_alpha   90.00
_cell.angle_beta   90.00
_cell.angle_gamma   90.00
#
_symmetry.space_group_name_H-M   'P 1'
#
loop_
_entity.id
_entity.type
_entity.pdbx_description
1 polymer ?
#
loop_
_entity_poly.entity_id
_entity_poly.type
_entity_poly.pdbx_seq_one_letter_code
_entity_poly.pdbx_strand_id
1 'polypeptide(L)'
;LAADAPRTLTRGEVCEILLAAADDYHSGLTAADLLKGDGSGDRAEGRPVTRAEALVMLSRAFGPLPAAAGDSARWAYPAARFTDVPAWAQTELADVFAAGIVAGTSATTFSPELQVTDQQLDLLLRRVYALEGSNRKDDFYAAVNREWLTASTIPAGYAYSGALYDLGYEVTGQVSEIIREIAASAPKEGTPEEKIKNLYENILDWDARNKAGITPIKPYLDAIGRAESLDALMKVHNDVSSQLGASLALGFGLTVDQKDSGKYILTFGSLSPSLGKEDYAAGAGIKDAYLQYLTTLLTLGGEDAAKAAKDAQAYYQVEQDLAGAMMDRQEYGDVDKTYNLYTMQALQALFPNVDLDAVREAEGLSEGEAVMVQDVALLETAAAYFDETHLETLKTIMKLYLLGSFGSALNRALTDASDRLQQAMYGTDTSLPDEDLAAQLVQAYLADYLGEVYVERYFSAEAKADVEAMIEQFRGIYKERILALDWMSAATKEKAVEKLNAITVNVGYPDRWDTYLDDAQIRSAAQGGSYFENLVSITLASRAEAAASTPRQTS
;
A
#
# COMPACT_ATOMS: atom_id res chain seq x y z
N LEU A 1 7.06 11.63 6.70
CA LEU A 1 6.09 12.72 6.53
C LEU A 1 5.06 12.22 5.54
N ALA A 2 3.83 11.92 5.99
CA ALA A 2 2.73 11.61 5.10
C ALA A 2 2.43 12.85 4.26
N ALA A 3 2.37 12.70 2.96
CA ALA A 3 1.74 13.71 2.13
C ALA A 3 0.27 13.75 2.49
N ASP A 4 -0.25 14.95 2.80
CA ASP A 4 -1.68 15.16 2.94
C ASP A 4 -2.40 14.63 1.70
N ALA A 5 -3.62 14.13 1.86
CA ALA A 5 -4.43 13.70 0.72
C ALA A 5 -4.53 14.83 -0.32
N PRO A 6 -4.47 14.52 -1.64
CA PRO A 6 -4.53 15.55 -2.68
C PRO A 6 -5.78 16.42 -2.54
N ARG A 7 -5.60 17.71 -2.33
CA ARG A 7 -6.70 18.66 -2.18
C ARG A 7 -6.95 19.41 -3.48
N THR A 8 -8.19 19.41 -3.96
CA THR A 8 -8.58 20.22 -5.12
C THR A 8 -8.45 21.70 -4.79
N LEU A 9 -7.81 22.45 -5.68
CA LEU A 9 -7.56 23.89 -5.55
C LEU A 9 -8.67 24.71 -6.21
N THR A 10 -8.94 25.89 -5.63
CA THR A 10 -9.77 26.92 -6.26
C THR A 10 -8.95 27.80 -7.19
N ARG A 11 -9.62 28.55 -8.05
CA ARG A 11 -8.96 29.53 -8.95
C ARG A 11 -8.18 30.59 -8.18
N GLY A 12 -8.72 31.07 -7.06
CA GLY A 12 -8.05 32.04 -6.20
C GLY A 12 -6.77 31.48 -5.57
N GLU A 13 -6.85 30.27 -5.00
CA GLU A 13 -5.68 29.61 -4.41
C GLU A 13 -4.57 29.35 -5.44
N VAL A 14 -4.91 28.87 -6.65
CA VAL A 14 -3.92 28.70 -7.72
C VAL A 14 -3.31 30.05 -8.12
N CYS A 15 -4.09 31.11 -8.19
CA CYS A 15 -3.58 32.44 -8.49
C CYS A 15 -2.58 32.92 -7.43
N GLU A 16 -2.91 32.79 -6.13
CA GLU A 16 -2.01 33.18 -5.04
C GLU A 16 -0.70 32.37 -5.06
N ILE A 17 -0.79 31.06 -5.25
CA ILE A 17 0.38 30.18 -5.33
C ILE A 17 1.27 30.58 -6.53
N LEU A 18 0.68 30.81 -7.70
CA LEU A 18 1.44 31.17 -8.89
C LEU A 18 2.06 32.57 -8.81
N LEU A 19 1.39 33.54 -8.18
CA LEU A 19 1.98 34.86 -7.93
C LEU A 19 3.19 34.78 -7.01
N ALA A 20 3.07 34.03 -5.91
CA ALA A 20 4.19 33.82 -5.00
C ALA A 20 5.34 33.07 -5.68
N ALA A 21 5.03 32.06 -6.50
CA ALA A 21 6.01 31.25 -7.22
C ALA A 21 6.74 32.02 -8.34
N ALA A 22 6.07 32.98 -8.96
CA ALA A 22 6.62 33.75 -10.06
C ALA A 22 7.34 35.05 -9.64
N ASP A 23 7.23 35.49 -8.40
CA ASP A 23 7.74 36.81 -7.93
C ASP A 23 9.25 36.96 -8.15
N ASP A 24 10.04 35.91 -8.02
CA ASP A 24 11.48 35.88 -8.28
C ASP A 24 11.83 35.93 -9.77
N TYR A 25 10.89 35.59 -10.67
CA TYR A 25 11.08 35.52 -12.12
C TYR A 25 10.44 36.72 -12.85
N HIS A 26 9.26 37.14 -12.41
CA HIS A 26 8.47 38.23 -12.98
C HIS A 26 7.85 39.10 -11.88
N SER A 27 8.65 39.95 -11.28
CA SER A 27 8.19 40.85 -10.22
C SER A 27 7.11 41.83 -10.73
N GLY A 28 6.12 42.06 -9.87
CA GLY A 28 5.06 43.03 -10.14
C GLY A 28 3.82 42.49 -10.83
N LEU A 29 3.70 41.17 -10.99
CA LEU A 29 2.46 40.52 -11.41
C LEU A 29 1.37 40.71 -10.37
N THR A 30 0.13 40.86 -10.82
CA THR A 30 -1.05 41.00 -9.99
C THR A 30 -2.05 39.89 -10.28
N ALA A 31 -3.02 39.69 -9.41
CA ALA A 31 -4.10 38.73 -9.64
C ALA A 31 -4.90 39.03 -10.93
N ALA A 32 -4.91 40.31 -11.38
CA ALA A 32 -5.60 40.68 -12.63
C ALA A 32 -4.83 40.20 -13.89
N ASP A 33 -3.53 39.96 -13.77
CA ASP A 33 -2.73 39.44 -14.89
C ASP A 33 -2.98 37.95 -15.10
N LEU A 34 -3.20 37.20 -14.04
CA LEU A 34 -3.46 35.74 -14.07
C LEU A 34 -4.94 35.40 -14.23
N LEU A 35 -5.79 36.01 -13.38
CA LEU A 35 -7.25 35.78 -13.36
C LEU A 35 -7.97 36.74 -14.30
N LYS A 36 -8.15 36.33 -15.54
CA LYS A 36 -9.04 37.04 -16.48
C LYS A 36 -10.44 36.47 -16.31
N GLY A 37 -11.39 37.32 -15.93
CA GLY A 37 -12.82 36.97 -15.84
C GLY A 37 -13.43 36.78 -17.21
N ASP A 38 -14.70 36.40 -17.23
CA ASP A 38 -15.53 36.19 -18.43
C ASP A 38 -16.05 37.50 -19.07
N GLY A 39 -15.60 38.64 -18.61
CA GLY A 39 -16.05 39.97 -19.04
C GLY A 39 -17.19 40.54 -18.19
N SER A 40 -17.76 39.80 -17.25
CA SER A 40 -18.77 40.27 -16.30
C SER A 40 -18.19 41.04 -15.10
N GLY A 41 -16.87 40.93 -14.91
CA GLY A 41 -16.13 41.44 -13.75
C GLY A 41 -16.00 40.42 -12.62
N ASP A 42 -16.67 39.28 -12.69
CA ASP A 42 -16.49 38.17 -11.76
C ASP A 42 -15.31 37.29 -12.18
N ARG A 43 -14.38 37.08 -11.25
CA ARG A 43 -13.19 36.23 -11.45
C ARG A 43 -13.41 34.79 -11.02
N ALA A 44 -14.56 34.49 -10.42
CA ALA A 44 -14.96 33.16 -9.92
C ALA A 44 -13.85 32.50 -9.06
N GLU A 45 -13.25 33.28 -8.15
CA GLU A 45 -12.07 32.86 -7.36
C GLU A 45 -12.36 31.65 -6.46
N GLY A 46 -13.58 31.52 -5.94
CA GLY A 46 -13.99 30.37 -5.07
C GLY A 46 -14.35 29.09 -5.81
N ARG A 47 -14.35 29.09 -7.16
CA ARG A 47 -14.67 27.91 -7.95
C ARG A 47 -13.45 26.98 -8.08
N PRO A 48 -13.63 25.64 -8.04
CA PRO A 48 -12.56 24.70 -8.38
C PRO A 48 -11.93 25.04 -9.73
N VAL A 49 -10.59 25.02 -9.79
CA VAL A 49 -9.86 25.31 -11.02
C VAL A 49 -9.80 24.10 -11.92
N THR A 50 -10.02 24.31 -13.23
CA THR A 50 -9.81 23.26 -14.22
C THR A 50 -8.34 23.21 -14.65
N ARG A 51 -7.94 22.07 -15.22
CA ARG A 51 -6.57 21.83 -15.72
C ARG A 51 -6.18 22.85 -16.77
N ALA A 52 -7.05 23.15 -17.72
CA ALA A 52 -6.79 24.17 -18.73
C ALA A 52 -6.61 25.56 -18.10
N GLU A 53 -7.43 25.92 -17.12
CA GLU A 53 -7.36 27.21 -16.44
C GLU A 53 -6.08 27.36 -15.62
N ALA A 54 -5.71 26.35 -14.86
CA ALA A 54 -4.48 26.36 -14.05
C ALA A 54 -3.24 26.51 -14.93
N LEU A 55 -3.17 25.81 -16.05
CA LEU A 55 -2.04 25.89 -16.97
C LEU A 55 -1.99 27.20 -17.74
N VAL A 56 -3.14 27.79 -18.07
CA VAL A 56 -3.20 29.14 -18.65
C VAL A 56 -2.73 30.19 -17.64
N MET A 57 -3.13 30.08 -16.37
CA MET A 57 -2.60 30.96 -15.32
C MET A 57 -1.08 30.77 -15.13
N LEU A 58 -0.59 29.55 -15.17
CA LEU A 58 0.84 29.24 -15.10
C LEU A 58 1.61 29.84 -16.29
N SER A 59 1.08 29.70 -17.51
CA SER A 59 1.68 30.35 -18.70
C SER A 59 1.76 31.87 -18.55
N ARG A 60 0.74 32.51 -18.00
CA ARG A 60 0.75 33.96 -17.72
C ARG A 60 1.73 34.36 -16.62
N ALA A 61 1.93 33.50 -15.61
CA ALA A 61 2.84 33.76 -14.51
C ALA A 61 4.32 33.64 -14.93
N PHE A 62 4.67 32.67 -15.76
CA PHE A 62 6.06 32.36 -16.11
C PHE A 62 6.41 32.52 -17.59
N GLY A 63 5.44 32.57 -18.48
CA GLY A 63 5.69 32.57 -19.93
C GLY A 63 6.35 33.83 -20.51
N PRO A 64 6.95 33.71 -21.70
CA PRO A 64 7.04 32.50 -22.54
C PRO A 64 8.06 31.49 -22.00
N LEU A 65 7.63 30.23 -21.88
CA LEU A 65 8.51 29.17 -21.40
C LEU A 65 9.48 28.72 -22.50
N PRO A 66 10.75 28.39 -22.14
CA PRO A 66 11.70 27.86 -23.11
C PRO A 66 11.23 26.49 -23.63
N ALA A 67 11.45 26.23 -24.93
CA ALA A 67 11.16 24.94 -25.49
C ALA A 67 12.04 23.87 -24.85
N ALA A 68 11.44 22.68 -24.62
CA ALA A 68 12.14 21.55 -24.07
C ALA A 68 13.34 21.13 -24.94
N ALA A 69 14.48 20.84 -24.32
CA ALA A 69 15.70 20.40 -24.97
C ALA A 69 16.24 19.11 -24.32
N GLY A 70 17.08 18.38 -25.04
CA GLY A 70 17.63 17.11 -24.55
C GLY A 70 16.54 16.05 -24.33
N ASP A 71 16.63 15.30 -23.25
CA ASP A 71 15.68 14.23 -22.93
C ASP A 71 14.26 14.74 -22.62
N SER A 72 14.11 16.00 -22.18
CA SER A 72 12.79 16.61 -21.98
C SER A 72 12.03 16.86 -23.28
N ALA A 73 12.71 16.92 -24.42
CA ALA A 73 12.08 17.07 -25.73
C ALA A 73 11.11 15.93 -26.09
N ARG A 74 11.25 14.75 -25.50
CA ARG A 74 10.30 13.63 -25.68
C ARG A 74 8.90 13.93 -25.12
N TRP A 75 8.79 14.88 -24.19
CA TRP A 75 7.53 15.33 -23.58
C TRP A 75 7.01 16.63 -24.20
N ALA A 76 7.77 17.23 -25.10
CA ALA A 76 7.32 18.39 -25.84
C ALA A 76 6.36 17.95 -26.95
N TYR A 77 5.17 18.51 -26.92
CA TYR A 77 4.14 18.18 -27.89
C TYR A 77 3.67 19.43 -28.62
N PRO A 78 3.45 19.38 -29.94
CA PRO A 78 2.70 20.43 -30.60
C PRO A 78 1.27 20.45 -30.03
N ALA A 79 0.73 21.65 -29.79
CA ALA A 79 -0.64 21.81 -29.26
C ALA A 79 -1.69 21.07 -30.10
N ALA A 80 -1.47 20.94 -31.41
CA ALA A 80 -2.32 20.20 -32.33
C ALA A 80 -2.42 18.66 -32.06
N ARG A 81 -1.56 18.11 -31.18
CA ARG A 81 -1.64 16.68 -30.81
C ARG A 81 -2.91 16.36 -30.02
N PHE A 82 -3.35 17.27 -29.18
CA PHE A 82 -4.53 17.07 -28.33
C PHE A 82 -5.77 17.62 -29.01
N THR A 83 -6.77 16.77 -29.20
CA THR A 83 -8.00 17.12 -29.94
C THR A 83 -9.03 17.84 -29.09
N ASP A 84 -8.85 17.85 -27.78
CA ASP A 84 -9.79 18.38 -26.78
C ASP A 84 -9.32 19.69 -26.10
N VAL A 85 -8.26 20.31 -26.58
CA VAL A 85 -7.81 21.61 -26.05
C VAL A 85 -8.81 22.69 -26.46
N PRO A 86 -9.43 23.42 -25.50
CA PRO A 86 -10.41 24.46 -25.81
C PRO A 86 -9.78 25.59 -26.64
N ALA A 87 -10.52 26.13 -27.60
CA ALA A 87 -10.03 27.18 -28.50
C ALA A 87 -9.50 28.41 -27.75
N TRP A 88 -10.09 28.76 -26.60
CA TRP A 88 -9.66 29.90 -25.78
C TRP A 88 -8.29 29.69 -25.11
N ALA A 89 -7.86 28.44 -24.91
CA ALA A 89 -6.61 28.10 -24.25
C ALA A 89 -5.48 27.73 -25.22
N GLN A 90 -5.78 27.48 -26.49
CA GLN A 90 -4.79 26.95 -27.46
C GLN A 90 -3.53 27.79 -27.58
N THR A 91 -3.66 29.12 -27.63
CA THR A 91 -2.51 30.03 -27.80
C THR A 91 -1.64 30.05 -26.55
N GLU A 92 -2.24 30.16 -25.36
CA GLU A 92 -1.49 30.27 -24.10
C GLU A 92 -0.91 28.92 -23.67
N LEU A 93 -1.52 27.79 -24.07
CA LEU A 93 -0.99 26.47 -23.76
C LEU A 93 0.06 25.95 -24.77
N ALA A 94 0.25 26.63 -25.90
CA ALA A 94 1.21 26.21 -26.91
C ALA A 94 2.64 26.11 -26.33
N ASP A 95 3.07 27.10 -25.57
CA ASP A 95 4.39 27.14 -24.93
C ASP A 95 4.52 26.12 -23.82
N VAL A 96 3.44 25.89 -23.05
CA VAL A 96 3.37 24.90 -21.97
C VAL A 96 3.59 23.48 -22.53
N PHE A 97 2.95 23.16 -23.66
CA PHE A 97 3.15 21.88 -24.35
C PHE A 97 4.54 21.78 -24.98
N ALA A 98 5.03 22.86 -25.61
CA ALA A 98 6.37 22.90 -26.19
C ALA A 98 7.49 22.79 -25.15
N ALA A 99 7.25 23.30 -23.95
CA ALA A 99 8.16 23.20 -22.82
C ALA A 99 8.19 21.81 -22.18
N GLY A 100 7.24 20.93 -22.50
CA GLY A 100 7.20 19.56 -21.99
C GLY A 100 6.86 19.42 -20.50
N ILE A 101 6.29 20.47 -19.88
CA ILE A 101 5.95 20.44 -18.45
C ILE A 101 4.64 19.71 -18.14
N VAL A 102 3.82 19.45 -19.16
CA VAL A 102 2.55 18.75 -19.03
C VAL A 102 2.40 17.68 -20.10
N ALA A 103 1.92 16.50 -19.70
CA ALA A 103 1.57 15.42 -20.60
C ALA A 103 0.04 15.36 -20.80
N GLY A 104 -0.41 14.68 -21.86
CA GLY A 104 -1.82 14.33 -21.99
C GLY A 104 -2.23 13.23 -21.01
N THR A 105 -3.52 13.06 -20.81
CA THR A 105 -4.10 11.92 -20.11
C THR A 105 -4.15 10.66 -21.00
N SER A 106 -3.99 10.86 -22.31
CA SER A 106 -3.77 9.82 -23.32
C SER A 106 -2.89 10.36 -24.46
N ALA A 107 -2.63 9.55 -25.46
CA ALA A 107 -1.86 9.97 -26.65
C ALA A 107 -2.43 11.18 -27.38
N THR A 108 -3.74 11.41 -27.30
CA THR A 108 -4.44 12.46 -28.06
C THR A 108 -5.40 13.31 -27.21
N THR A 109 -5.48 13.03 -25.90
CA THR A 109 -6.42 13.69 -24.98
C THR A 109 -5.67 14.44 -23.91
N PHE A 110 -6.03 15.69 -23.67
CA PHE A 110 -5.48 16.58 -22.65
C PHE A 110 -6.31 16.60 -21.38
N SER A 111 -7.64 16.39 -21.49
CA SER A 111 -8.63 16.44 -20.41
C SER A 111 -8.69 17.81 -19.71
N PRO A 112 -9.08 18.87 -20.42
CA PRO A 112 -9.04 20.26 -19.95
C PRO A 112 -9.89 20.54 -18.72
N GLU A 113 -10.99 19.81 -18.54
CA GLU A 113 -11.99 20.02 -17.48
C GLU A 113 -11.66 19.30 -16.16
N LEU A 114 -10.62 18.46 -16.12
CA LEU A 114 -10.19 17.85 -14.86
C LEU A 114 -9.80 18.93 -13.86
N GLN A 115 -10.16 18.74 -12.60
CA GLN A 115 -9.76 19.62 -11.51
C GLN A 115 -8.29 19.38 -11.15
N VAL A 116 -7.61 20.44 -10.73
CA VAL A 116 -6.20 20.37 -10.33
C VAL A 116 -6.07 20.29 -8.82
N THR A 117 -5.23 19.38 -8.36
CA THR A 117 -4.86 19.26 -6.94
C THR A 117 -3.60 20.07 -6.62
N ASP A 118 -3.38 20.32 -5.33
CA ASP A 118 -2.18 20.95 -4.80
C ASP A 118 -0.90 20.20 -5.20
N GLN A 119 -0.91 18.86 -5.11
CA GLN A 119 0.23 18.03 -5.53
C GLN A 119 0.52 18.15 -7.03
N GLN A 120 -0.53 18.21 -7.86
CA GLN A 120 -0.36 18.39 -9.30
C GLN A 120 0.20 19.77 -9.65
N LEU A 121 -0.25 20.82 -8.96
CA LEU A 121 0.28 22.17 -9.15
C LEU A 121 1.74 22.24 -8.70
N ASP A 122 2.10 21.66 -7.56
CA ASP A 122 3.48 21.58 -7.08
C ASP A 122 4.40 20.88 -8.11
N LEU A 123 3.94 19.76 -8.69
CA LEU A 123 4.68 19.08 -9.75
C LEU A 123 4.89 19.96 -10.98
N LEU A 124 3.87 20.71 -11.39
CA LEU A 124 3.99 21.64 -12.52
C LEU A 124 5.00 22.77 -12.23
N LEU A 125 4.95 23.35 -11.04
CA LEU A 125 5.90 24.38 -10.61
C LEU A 125 7.34 23.86 -10.58
N ARG A 126 7.58 22.66 -10.05
CA ARG A 126 8.90 22.02 -10.06
C ARG A 126 9.45 21.87 -11.48
N ARG A 127 8.58 21.50 -12.43
CA ARG A 127 8.98 21.38 -13.85
C ARG A 127 9.30 22.74 -14.47
N VAL A 128 8.52 23.79 -14.14
CA VAL A 128 8.81 25.17 -14.59
C VAL A 128 10.14 25.66 -14.02
N TYR A 129 10.38 25.50 -12.73
CA TYR A 129 11.65 25.88 -12.09
C TYR A 129 12.85 25.13 -12.69
N ALA A 130 12.66 23.87 -13.09
CA ALA A 130 13.69 23.11 -13.77
C ALA A 130 14.06 23.72 -15.14
N LEU A 131 13.09 24.28 -15.87
CA LEU A 131 13.31 24.96 -17.15
C LEU A 131 13.94 26.33 -16.98
N GLU A 132 13.46 27.16 -16.07
CA GLU A 132 13.93 28.52 -15.80
C GLU A 132 15.29 28.56 -15.09
N GLY A 133 15.79 27.43 -14.64
CA GLY A 133 17.08 27.34 -13.96
C GLY A 133 16.99 27.75 -12.50
N SER A 134 16.13 27.08 -11.75
CA SER A 134 15.96 27.30 -10.31
C SER A 134 17.29 27.49 -9.58
N ASN A 135 17.38 28.56 -8.82
CA ASN A 135 18.53 28.89 -8.01
C ASN A 135 18.61 27.91 -6.82
N ARG A 136 19.80 27.40 -6.49
CA ARG A 136 20.04 26.52 -5.33
C ARG A 136 19.62 27.14 -3.99
N LYS A 137 19.44 28.44 -3.94
CA LYS A 137 18.98 29.14 -2.73
C LYS A 137 17.47 29.15 -2.60
N ASP A 138 16.72 29.08 -3.69
CA ASP A 138 15.28 29.18 -3.73
C ASP A 138 14.66 27.76 -3.68
N ASP A 139 15.10 26.86 -4.56
CA ASP A 139 14.72 25.46 -4.55
C ASP A 139 15.95 24.57 -4.80
N PHE A 140 16.61 24.17 -3.72
CA PHE A 140 17.78 23.31 -3.79
C PHE A 140 17.45 21.94 -4.40
N TYR A 141 16.27 21.39 -4.08
CA TYR A 141 15.84 20.08 -4.60
C TYR A 141 15.66 20.12 -6.12
N ALA A 142 14.91 21.09 -6.63
CA ALA A 142 14.70 21.24 -8.07
C ALA A 142 16.01 21.56 -8.81
N ALA A 143 16.88 22.39 -8.22
CA ALA A 143 18.17 22.75 -8.83
C ALA A 143 19.14 21.57 -8.94
N VAL A 144 19.16 20.67 -7.95
CA VAL A 144 20.05 19.50 -7.93
C VAL A 144 19.49 18.35 -8.75
N ASN A 145 18.17 18.13 -8.71
CA ASN A 145 17.51 17.01 -9.37
C ASN A 145 16.92 17.39 -10.74
N ARG A 146 17.30 18.51 -11.31
CA ARG A 146 16.73 19.08 -12.54
C ARG A 146 16.61 18.09 -13.69
N GLU A 147 17.70 17.39 -14.00
CA GLU A 147 17.72 16.42 -15.11
C GLU A 147 16.75 15.27 -14.86
N TRP A 148 16.75 14.75 -13.64
CA TRP A 148 15.84 13.67 -13.26
C TRP A 148 14.37 14.13 -13.27
N LEU A 149 14.05 15.30 -12.70
CA LEU A 149 12.68 15.85 -12.69
C LEU A 149 12.10 16.07 -14.08
N THR A 150 12.94 16.43 -15.05
CA THR A 150 12.51 16.66 -16.43
C THR A 150 12.44 15.38 -17.27
N ALA A 151 13.24 14.37 -16.94
CA ALA A 151 13.36 13.13 -17.70
C ALA A 151 12.57 11.95 -17.12
N SER A 152 12.33 11.94 -15.80
CA SER A 152 11.70 10.81 -15.14
C SER A 152 10.22 10.65 -15.51
N THR A 153 9.80 9.40 -15.59
CA THR A 153 8.40 8.99 -15.75
C THR A 153 8.08 7.92 -14.75
N ILE A 154 6.83 7.89 -14.30
CA ILE A 154 6.31 6.77 -13.53
C ILE A 154 6.08 5.63 -14.52
N PRO A 155 6.72 4.46 -14.32
CA PRO A 155 6.48 3.31 -15.19
C PRO A 155 5.02 2.86 -15.15
N ALA A 156 4.53 2.27 -16.24
CA ALA A 156 3.18 1.69 -16.28
C ALA A 156 3.03 0.61 -15.19
N GLY A 157 1.90 0.61 -14.50
CA GLY A 157 1.63 -0.32 -13.41
C GLY A 157 2.14 0.14 -12.03
N TYR A 158 2.77 1.31 -11.94
CA TYR A 158 3.28 1.85 -10.67
C TYR A 158 2.71 3.24 -10.36
N ALA A 159 2.65 3.58 -9.08
CA ALA A 159 2.13 4.87 -8.63
C ALA A 159 3.24 5.92 -8.37
N TYR A 160 4.49 5.51 -8.31
CA TYR A 160 5.61 6.36 -7.88
C TYR A 160 6.82 6.19 -8.80
N SER A 161 7.71 7.18 -8.80
CA SER A 161 9.06 7.12 -9.37
C SER A 161 10.03 7.84 -8.44
N GLY A 162 11.28 7.40 -8.42
CA GLY A 162 12.35 7.96 -7.59
C GLY A 162 13.53 7.01 -7.54
N ALA A 163 14.71 7.48 -7.16
CA ALA A 163 15.94 6.69 -7.24
C ALA A 163 15.85 5.31 -6.56
N LEU A 164 15.19 5.24 -5.38
CA LEU A 164 15.00 3.97 -4.68
C LEU A 164 13.89 3.11 -5.31
N TYR A 165 12.84 3.74 -5.83
CA TYR A 165 11.77 3.03 -6.55
C TYR A 165 12.27 2.45 -7.86
N ASP A 166 13.03 3.24 -8.63
CA ASP A 166 13.58 2.84 -9.92
C ASP A 166 14.54 1.65 -9.76
N LEU A 167 15.40 1.67 -8.69
CA LEU A 167 16.23 0.52 -8.33
C LEU A 167 15.37 -0.69 -7.93
N GLY A 168 14.31 -0.49 -7.15
CA GLY A 168 13.38 -1.56 -6.78
C GLY A 168 12.70 -2.19 -8.00
N TYR A 169 12.33 -1.38 -9.00
CA TYR A 169 11.75 -1.88 -10.26
C TYR A 169 12.75 -2.67 -11.09
N GLU A 170 14.03 -2.24 -11.12
CA GLU A 170 15.10 -3.01 -11.76
C GLU A 170 15.27 -4.39 -11.10
N VAL A 171 15.36 -4.44 -9.77
CA VAL A 171 15.45 -5.70 -9.01
C VAL A 171 14.23 -6.58 -9.25
N THR A 172 13.02 -6.01 -9.22
CA THR A 172 11.78 -6.73 -9.54
C THR A 172 11.82 -7.30 -10.97
N GLY A 173 12.35 -6.55 -11.92
CA GLY A 173 12.56 -7.01 -13.29
C GLY A 173 13.51 -8.21 -13.38
N GLN A 174 14.65 -8.15 -12.69
CA GLN A 174 15.63 -9.23 -12.61
C GLN A 174 15.02 -10.51 -11.98
N VAL A 175 14.28 -10.37 -10.89
CA VAL A 175 13.59 -11.50 -10.25
C VAL A 175 12.50 -12.06 -11.16
N SER A 176 11.76 -11.22 -11.87
CA SER A 176 10.75 -11.64 -12.84
C SER A 176 11.36 -12.43 -14.01
N GLU A 177 12.57 -12.07 -14.45
CA GLU A 177 13.30 -12.82 -15.47
C GLU A 177 13.71 -14.23 -14.95
N ILE A 178 14.23 -14.31 -13.72
CA ILE A 178 14.52 -15.59 -13.06
C ILE A 178 13.27 -16.50 -13.03
N ILE A 179 12.12 -15.95 -12.61
CA ILE A 179 10.87 -16.71 -12.52
C ILE A 179 10.44 -17.23 -13.90
N ARG A 180 10.51 -16.40 -14.94
CA ARG A 180 10.16 -16.81 -16.31
C ARG A 180 11.12 -17.89 -16.87
N GLU A 181 12.42 -17.78 -16.59
CA GLU A 181 13.39 -18.81 -16.96
C GLU A 181 13.09 -20.14 -16.27
N ILE A 182 12.78 -20.13 -14.96
CA ILE A 182 12.40 -21.32 -14.20
C ILE A 182 11.10 -21.90 -14.78
N ALA A 183 10.09 -21.09 -15.04
CA ALA A 183 8.82 -21.53 -15.61
C ALA A 183 8.97 -22.17 -17.00
N ALA A 184 9.89 -21.66 -17.84
CA ALA A 184 10.20 -22.21 -19.15
C ALA A 184 11.04 -23.50 -19.08
N SER A 185 11.63 -23.83 -17.93
CA SER A 185 12.45 -25.02 -17.72
C SER A 185 11.61 -26.25 -17.37
N ALA A 186 12.29 -27.38 -17.17
CA ALA A 186 11.70 -28.62 -16.66
C ALA A 186 12.36 -28.97 -15.31
N PRO A 187 11.99 -28.26 -14.23
CA PRO A 187 12.58 -28.49 -12.92
C PRO A 187 12.28 -29.90 -12.41
N LYS A 188 13.17 -30.40 -11.56
CA LYS A 188 13.02 -31.71 -10.95
C LYS A 188 11.92 -31.65 -9.89
N GLU A 189 11.12 -32.72 -9.80
CA GLU A 189 10.07 -32.89 -8.78
C GLU A 189 10.62 -32.74 -7.36
N GLY A 190 9.91 -31.96 -6.54
CA GLY A 190 10.20 -31.68 -5.14
C GLY A 190 11.25 -30.57 -4.92
N THR A 191 11.71 -29.87 -5.98
CA THR A 191 12.66 -28.76 -5.83
C THR A 191 11.96 -27.41 -5.65
N PRO A 192 12.65 -26.40 -5.09
CA PRO A 192 12.15 -25.02 -5.04
C PRO A 192 11.73 -24.48 -6.40
N GLU A 193 12.47 -24.78 -7.47
CA GLU A 193 12.17 -24.35 -8.82
C GLU A 193 10.85 -24.95 -9.33
N GLU A 194 10.52 -26.20 -8.98
CA GLU A 194 9.22 -26.78 -9.31
C GLU A 194 8.09 -26.02 -8.60
N LYS A 195 8.27 -25.69 -7.31
CA LYS A 195 7.28 -24.92 -6.54
C LYS A 195 7.08 -23.52 -7.13
N ILE A 196 8.14 -22.84 -7.51
CA ILE A 196 8.10 -21.54 -8.21
C ILE A 196 7.30 -21.64 -9.51
N LYS A 197 7.64 -22.62 -10.37
CA LYS A 197 6.93 -22.88 -11.62
C LYS A 197 5.45 -23.16 -11.40
N ASN A 198 5.13 -24.07 -10.48
CA ASN A 198 3.76 -24.47 -10.20
C ASN A 198 2.90 -23.30 -9.73
N LEU A 199 3.43 -22.46 -8.85
CA LEU A 199 2.72 -21.27 -8.38
C LEU A 199 2.52 -20.27 -9.52
N TYR A 200 3.56 -19.96 -10.30
CA TYR A 200 3.50 -19.03 -11.42
C TYR A 200 2.46 -19.43 -12.46
N GLU A 201 2.51 -20.69 -12.92
CA GLU A 201 1.56 -21.23 -13.90
C GLU A 201 0.12 -21.21 -13.38
N ASN A 202 -0.11 -21.55 -12.11
CA ASN A 202 -1.44 -21.53 -11.50
C ASN A 202 -2.00 -20.10 -11.31
N ILE A 203 -1.15 -19.11 -11.06
CA ILE A 203 -1.58 -17.70 -11.03
C ILE A 203 -2.06 -17.27 -12.42
N LEU A 204 -1.36 -17.69 -13.48
CA LEU A 204 -1.68 -17.36 -14.88
C LEU A 204 -2.86 -18.15 -15.46
N ASP A 205 -3.27 -19.25 -14.84
CA ASP A 205 -4.37 -20.08 -15.35
C ASP A 205 -5.74 -19.44 -15.08
N TRP A 206 -6.00 -18.31 -15.74
CA TRP A 206 -7.26 -17.59 -15.64
C TRP A 206 -8.47 -18.40 -16.10
N ASP A 207 -8.30 -19.34 -17.01
CA ASP A 207 -9.39 -20.19 -17.48
C ASP A 207 -9.86 -21.13 -16.37
N ALA A 208 -8.94 -21.80 -15.69
CA ALA A 208 -9.29 -22.65 -14.53
C ALA A 208 -9.84 -21.82 -13.36
N ARG A 209 -9.22 -20.68 -13.06
CA ARG A 209 -9.63 -19.76 -11.99
C ARG A 209 -11.03 -19.19 -12.23
N ASN A 210 -11.32 -18.71 -13.43
CA ASN A 210 -12.65 -18.19 -13.81
C ASN A 210 -13.71 -19.28 -13.80
N LYS A 211 -13.36 -20.50 -14.23
CA LYS A 211 -14.27 -21.67 -14.18
C LYS A 211 -14.58 -22.08 -12.74
N ALA A 212 -13.61 -22.06 -11.85
CA ALA A 212 -13.81 -22.36 -10.43
C ALA A 212 -14.65 -21.27 -9.73
N GLY A 213 -14.50 -20.01 -10.15
CA GLY A 213 -15.21 -18.88 -9.59
C GLY A 213 -14.97 -18.75 -8.07
N ILE A 214 -16.03 -18.67 -7.29
CA ILE A 214 -15.98 -18.62 -5.82
C ILE A 214 -16.09 -20.01 -5.16
N THR A 215 -16.10 -21.09 -5.95
CA THR A 215 -16.29 -22.46 -5.43
C THR A 215 -15.36 -22.81 -4.25
N PRO A 216 -14.07 -22.43 -4.25
CA PRO A 216 -13.16 -22.76 -3.14
C PRO A 216 -13.59 -22.18 -1.79
N ILE A 217 -14.19 -21.00 -1.76
CA ILE A 217 -14.63 -20.33 -0.51
C ILE A 217 -16.15 -20.43 -0.28
N LYS A 218 -16.90 -20.95 -1.26
CA LYS A 218 -18.36 -21.04 -1.18
C LYS A 218 -18.88 -21.79 0.06
N PRO A 219 -18.28 -22.92 0.48
CA PRO A 219 -18.73 -23.62 1.70
C PRO A 219 -18.73 -22.73 2.93
N TYR A 220 -17.73 -21.87 3.07
CA TYR A 220 -17.60 -20.92 4.19
C TYR A 220 -18.58 -19.75 4.06
N LEU A 221 -18.77 -19.18 2.86
CA LEU A 221 -19.79 -18.16 2.61
C LEU A 221 -21.19 -18.68 2.95
N ASP A 222 -21.50 -19.92 2.57
CA ASP A 222 -22.77 -20.59 2.88
C ASP A 222 -22.91 -20.86 4.39
N ALA A 223 -21.83 -21.23 5.07
CA ALA A 223 -21.81 -21.45 6.51
C ALA A 223 -22.04 -20.14 7.29
N ILE A 224 -21.36 -19.05 6.90
CA ILE A 224 -21.60 -17.72 7.44
C ILE A 224 -23.08 -17.33 7.26
N GLY A 225 -23.64 -17.53 6.06
CA GLY A 225 -25.04 -17.20 5.77
C GLY A 225 -26.04 -17.98 6.64
N ARG A 226 -25.73 -19.25 6.95
CA ARG A 226 -26.61 -20.15 7.75
C ARG A 226 -26.44 -20.06 9.27
N ALA A 227 -25.43 -19.32 9.76
CA ALA A 227 -25.23 -19.18 11.21
C ALA A 227 -26.46 -18.49 11.84
N GLU A 228 -27.05 -19.11 12.84
CA GLU A 228 -28.26 -18.63 13.54
C GLU A 228 -27.95 -17.99 14.91
N SER A 229 -26.68 -18.00 15.31
CA SER A 229 -26.19 -17.40 16.54
C SER A 229 -24.77 -16.88 16.38
N LEU A 230 -24.33 -16.01 17.28
CA LEU A 230 -22.94 -15.53 17.32
C LEU A 230 -21.96 -16.69 17.54
N ASP A 231 -22.28 -17.65 18.42
CA ASP A 231 -21.45 -18.83 18.65
C ASP A 231 -21.28 -19.67 17.38
N ALA A 232 -22.37 -19.93 16.63
CA ALA A 232 -22.28 -20.62 15.34
C ALA A 232 -21.44 -19.86 14.31
N LEU A 233 -21.55 -18.52 14.29
CA LEU A 233 -20.77 -17.66 13.39
C LEU A 233 -19.27 -17.67 13.76
N MET A 234 -18.94 -17.58 15.05
CA MET A 234 -17.55 -17.64 15.54
C MET A 234 -16.92 -19.01 15.30
N LYS A 235 -17.70 -20.10 15.31
CA LYS A 235 -17.19 -21.40 14.88
C LYS A 235 -16.76 -21.39 13.41
N VAL A 236 -17.54 -20.76 12.52
CA VAL A 236 -17.13 -20.60 11.11
C VAL A 236 -15.88 -19.75 10.99
N HIS A 237 -15.76 -18.68 11.78
CA HIS A 237 -14.53 -17.86 11.88
C HIS A 237 -13.32 -18.75 12.20
N ASN A 238 -13.41 -19.58 13.25
CA ASN A 238 -12.32 -20.45 13.69
C ASN A 238 -11.99 -21.53 12.65
N ASP A 239 -13.01 -22.08 11.96
CA ASP A 239 -12.80 -23.02 10.84
C ASP A 239 -12.05 -22.35 9.68
N VAL A 240 -12.38 -21.13 9.31
CA VAL A 240 -11.65 -20.38 8.27
C VAL A 240 -10.23 -20.07 8.71
N SER A 241 -10.05 -19.62 9.95
CA SER A 241 -8.72 -19.34 10.49
C SER A 241 -7.83 -20.58 10.47
N SER A 242 -8.30 -21.71 10.95
CA SER A 242 -7.51 -22.95 11.03
C SER A 242 -7.28 -23.63 9.67
N GLN A 243 -8.23 -23.55 8.73
CA GLN A 243 -8.18 -24.26 7.45
C GLN A 243 -7.63 -23.42 6.30
N LEU A 244 -7.87 -22.11 6.31
CA LEU A 244 -7.44 -21.20 5.24
C LEU A 244 -6.36 -20.19 5.69
N GLY A 245 -6.08 -20.10 6.97
CA GLY A 245 -5.11 -19.16 7.50
C GLY A 245 -5.59 -17.69 7.51
N ALA A 246 -6.89 -17.42 7.43
CA ALA A 246 -7.44 -16.07 7.40
C ALA A 246 -8.34 -15.79 8.60
N SER A 247 -8.11 -14.70 9.32
CA SER A 247 -8.96 -14.22 10.40
C SER A 247 -10.03 -13.27 9.84
N LEU A 248 -11.31 -13.53 10.09
CA LEU A 248 -12.44 -12.80 9.48
C LEU A 248 -12.93 -11.62 10.31
N ALA A 249 -12.65 -11.58 11.61
CA ALA A 249 -13.16 -10.53 12.49
C ALA A 249 -12.29 -10.28 13.73
N LEU A 250 -11.73 -11.33 14.29
CA LEU A 250 -10.85 -11.30 15.46
C LEU A 250 -9.59 -12.09 15.13
N GLY A 251 -8.46 -11.73 15.72
CA GLY A 251 -7.23 -12.48 15.49
C GLY A 251 -6.19 -12.24 16.57
N PHE A 252 -5.45 -13.28 16.90
CA PHE A 252 -4.23 -13.19 17.66
C PHE A 252 -3.01 -13.23 16.71
N GLY A 253 -1.96 -12.59 17.11
CA GLY A 253 -0.67 -12.65 16.42
C GLY A 253 0.47 -12.71 17.43
N LEU A 254 1.68 -12.84 16.90
CA LEU A 254 2.91 -12.75 17.67
C LEU A 254 3.76 -11.62 17.13
N THR A 255 4.33 -10.84 18.03
CA THR A 255 5.32 -9.82 17.71
C THR A 255 6.43 -9.81 18.73
N VAL A 256 7.56 -9.21 18.40
CA VAL A 256 8.60 -8.93 19.38
C VAL A 256 8.09 -7.90 20.37
N ASP A 257 8.27 -8.15 21.68
CA ASP A 257 7.87 -7.20 22.71
C ASP A 257 8.67 -5.89 22.55
N GLN A 258 7.97 -4.78 22.39
CA GLN A 258 8.57 -3.46 22.16
C GLN A 258 9.41 -2.96 23.36
N LYS A 259 9.13 -3.46 24.57
CA LYS A 259 9.86 -3.10 25.79
C LYS A 259 10.88 -4.15 26.24
N ASP A 260 10.83 -5.35 25.65
CA ASP A 260 11.81 -6.43 25.87
C ASP A 260 12.04 -7.22 24.58
N SER A 261 12.94 -6.73 23.73
CA SER A 261 13.22 -7.32 22.41
C SER A 261 13.75 -8.76 22.45
N GLY A 262 14.01 -9.32 23.61
CA GLY A 262 14.36 -10.73 23.82
C GLY A 262 13.15 -11.66 23.92
N LYS A 263 11.93 -11.13 23.88
CA LYS A 263 10.68 -11.89 24.05
C LYS A 263 9.72 -11.65 22.91
N TYR A 264 8.87 -12.64 22.68
CA TYR A 264 7.66 -12.49 21.88
C TYR A 264 6.46 -12.25 22.81
N ILE A 265 5.51 -11.45 22.33
CA ILE A 265 4.26 -11.19 23.01
C ILE A 265 3.09 -11.45 22.07
N LEU A 266 1.98 -11.98 22.62
CA LEU A 266 0.74 -12.06 21.88
C LEU A 266 0.18 -10.67 21.59
N THR A 267 -0.34 -10.49 20.40
CA THR A 267 -1.15 -9.31 20.02
C THR A 267 -2.57 -9.76 19.77
N PHE A 268 -3.51 -8.84 19.93
CA PHE A 268 -4.90 -9.07 19.58
C PHE A 268 -5.41 -7.93 18.71
N GLY A 269 -6.04 -8.33 17.60
CA GLY A 269 -6.72 -7.45 16.66
C GLY A 269 -8.20 -7.79 16.56
N SER A 270 -8.99 -6.79 16.25
CA SER A 270 -10.45 -6.89 16.07
C SER A 270 -10.83 -6.15 14.78
N LEU A 271 -12.12 -5.89 14.60
CA LEU A 271 -12.62 -5.10 13.47
C LEU A 271 -11.88 -3.76 13.42
N SER A 272 -11.45 -3.40 12.23
CA SER A 272 -10.78 -2.12 11.96
C SER A 272 -11.26 -1.56 10.62
N PRO A 273 -11.21 -0.23 10.40
CA PRO A 273 -11.52 0.34 9.10
C PRO A 273 -10.56 -0.16 8.02
N SER A 274 -11.07 -0.38 6.82
CA SER A 274 -10.28 -0.85 5.65
C SER A 274 -9.55 0.29 4.94
N LEU A 275 -10.01 1.54 5.13
CA LEU A 275 -9.41 2.76 4.59
C LEU A 275 -8.79 3.60 5.70
N GLY A 276 -8.08 4.66 5.35
CA GLY A 276 -7.57 5.61 6.33
C GLY A 276 -8.70 6.35 7.08
N LYS A 277 -8.44 6.79 8.31
CA LYS A 277 -9.41 7.53 9.13
C LYS A 277 -10.03 8.72 8.38
N GLU A 278 -9.22 9.42 7.61
CA GLU A 278 -9.61 10.61 6.84
C GLU A 278 -10.56 10.28 5.68
N ASP A 279 -10.50 9.06 5.14
CA ASP A 279 -11.33 8.62 4.02
C ASP A 279 -12.80 8.42 4.41
N TYR A 280 -13.09 8.34 5.71
CA TYR A 280 -14.45 8.26 6.24
C TYR A 280 -15.05 9.63 6.58
N ALA A 281 -14.28 10.72 6.43
CA ALA A 281 -14.77 12.07 6.68
C ALA A 281 -15.83 12.48 5.65
N ALA A 282 -16.69 13.42 6.04
CA ALA A 282 -17.71 13.95 5.17
C ALA A 282 -17.08 14.64 3.93
N GLY A 283 -17.44 14.17 2.74
CA GLY A 283 -16.92 14.72 1.48
C GLY A 283 -15.64 14.03 0.97
N ALA A 284 -15.16 12.96 1.61
CA ALA A 284 -14.08 12.15 1.08
C ALA A 284 -14.46 11.55 -0.29
N GLY A 285 -13.59 11.75 -1.30
CA GLY A 285 -13.88 11.39 -2.69
C GLY A 285 -13.91 9.89 -2.96
N ILE A 286 -13.35 9.06 -2.06
CA ILE A 286 -13.24 7.61 -2.25
C ILE A 286 -14.51 6.82 -1.92
N LYS A 287 -15.43 7.41 -1.15
CA LYS A 287 -16.62 6.73 -0.62
C LYS A 287 -17.42 5.95 -1.66
N ASP A 288 -17.75 6.58 -2.79
CA ASP A 288 -18.59 5.96 -3.80
C ASP A 288 -17.90 4.78 -4.47
N ALA A 289 -16.60 4.90 -4.77
CA ALA A 289 -15.79 3.80 -5.32
C ALA A 289 -15.66 2.64 -4.32
N TYR A 290 -15.49 2.94 -3.04
CA TYR A 290 -15.41 1.93 -2.00
C TYR A 290 -16.75 1.20 -1.80
N LEU A 291 -17.88 1.91 -1.73
CA LEU A 291 -19.20 1.30 -1.67
C LEU A 291 -19.51 0.44 -2.91
N GLN A 292 -19.08 0.87 -4.09
CA GLN A 292 -19.19 0.07 -5.31
C GLN A 292 -18.37 -1.21 -5.22
N TYR A 293 -17.13 -1.14 -4.69
CA TYR A 293 -16.28 -2.29 -4.45
C TYR A 293 -16.95 -3.30 -3.51
N LEU A 294 -17.39 -2.87 -2.32
CA LEU A 294 -18.06 -3.71 -1.34
C LEU A 294 -19.32 -4.39 -1.91
N THR A 295 -20.16 -3.61 -2.63
CA THR A 295 -21.37 -4.13 -3.30
C THR A 295 -21.00 -5.17 -4.35
N THR A 296 -19.92 -4.95 -5.11
CA THR A 296 -19.44 -5.89 -6.12
C THR A 296 -18.97 -7.18 -5.48
N LEU A 297 -18.19 -7.12 -4.40
CA LEU A 297 -17.75 -8.31 -3.67
C LEU A 297 -18.93 -9.17 -3.20
N LEU A 298 -19.91 -8.56 -2.52
CA LEU A 298 -21.09 -9.27 -2.02
C LEU A 298 -21.93 -9.89 -3.15
N THR A 299 -22.08 -9.17 -4.25
CA THR A 299 -22.83 -9.66 -5.44
C THR A 299 -22.08 -10.84 -6.08
N LEU A 300 -20.77 -10.75 -6.25
CA LEU A 300 -19.95 -11.86 -6.75
C LEU A 300 -19.90 -13.04 -5.76
N GLY A 301 -20.06 -12.75 -4.47
CA GLY A 301 -20.25 -13.74 -3.40
C GLY A 301 -21.60 -14.43 -3.41
N GLY A 302 -22.52 -14.04 -4.29
CA GLY A 302 -23.83 -14.67 -4.50
C GLY A 302 -25.01 -13.97 -3.83
N GLU A 303 -24.83 -12.74 -3.33
CA GLU A 303 -25.95 -11.96 -2.79
C GLU A 303 -26.76 -11.26 -3.90
N ASP A 304 -28.07 -11.04 -3.63
CA ASP A 304 -28.89 -10.17 -4.48
C ASP A 304 -28.34 -8.75 -4.47
N ALA A 305 -28.33 -8.09 -5.63
CA ALA A 305 -27.68 -6.78 -5.81
C ALA A 305 -28.28 -5.69 -4.91
N ALA A 306 -29.59 -5.69 -4.66
CA ALA A 306 -30.22 -4.71 -3.78
C ALA A 306 -29.86 -4.96 -2.30
N LYS A 307 -29.78 -6.24 -1.90
CA LYS A 307 -29.30 -6.62 -0.58
C LYS A 307 -27.83 -6.28 -0.41
N ALA A 308 -26.98 -6.61 -1.38
CA ALA A 308 -25.56 -6.31 -1.38
C ALA A 308 -25.26 -4.81 -1.20
N ALA A 309 -26.00 -3.95 -1.91
CA ALA A 309 -25.85 -2.51 -1.77
C ALA A 309 -26.26 -1.99 -0.39
N LYS A 310 -27.34 -2.54 0.18
CA LYS A 310 -27.77 -2.21 1.54
C LYS A 310 -26.74 -2.66 2.59
N ASP A 311 -26.23 -3.85 2.46
CA ASP A 311 -25.27 -4.44 3.39
C ASP A 311 -23.90 -3.76 3.30
N ALA A 312 -23.46 -3.37 2.09
CA ALA A 312 -22.27 -2.55 1.90
C ALA A 312 -22.38 -1.18 2.59
N GLN A 313 -23.55 -0.53 2.49
CA GLN A 313 -23.78 0.75 3.18
C GLN A 313 -23.79 0.56 4.72
N ALA A 314 -24.37 -0.52 5.22
CA ALA A 314 -24.38 -0.82 6.66
C ALA A 314 -22.96 -1.10 7.18
N TYR A 315 -22.16 -1.86 6.42
CA TYR A 315 -20.75 -2.10 6.77
C TYR A 315 -19.93 -0.80 6.75
N TYR A 316 -20.10 0.05 5.74
CA TYR A 316 -19.43 1.35 5.69
C TYR A 316 -19.73 2.20 6.94
N GLN A 317 -20.99 2.13 7.48
CA GLN A 317 -21.33 2.82 8.72
C GLN A 317 -20.57 2.25 9.92
N VAL A 318 -20.41 0.93 10.00
CA VAL A 318 -19.58 0.30 11.05
C VAL A 318 -18.14 0.82 10.96
N GLU A 319 -17.56 0.85 9.77
CA GLU A 319 -16.20 1.36 9.59
C GLU A 319 -16.07 2.85 9.94
N GLN A 320 -17.10 3.67 9.68
CA GLN A 320 -17.11 5.07 10.14
C GLN A 320 -17.10 5.19 11.66
N ASP A 321 -17.86 4.35 12.37
CA ASP A 321 -17.88 4.33 13.83
C ASP A 321 -16.51 3.90 14.39
N LEU A 322 -15.90 2.87 13.80
CA LEU A 322 -14.54 2.41 14.13
C LEU A 322 -13.48 3.48 13.83
N ALA A 323 -13.54 4.13 12.67
CA ALA A 323 -12.62 5.19 12.28
C ALA A 323 -12.72 6.40 13.22
N GLY A 324 -13.94 6.70 13.73
CA GLY A 324 -14.15 7.74 14.73
C GLY A 324 -13.45 7.46 16.07
N ALA A 325 -13.28 6.19 16.42
CA ALA A 325 -12.65 5.76 17.68
C ALA A 325 -11.14 5.56 17.57
N MET A 326 -10.60 5.28 16.35
CA MET A 326 -9.18 4.96 16.20
C MET A 326 -8.27 6.17 16.43
N MET A 327 -7.09 5.91 16.93
CA MET A 327 -6.03 6.89 17.12
C MET A 327 -5.66 7.58 15.80
N ASP A 328 -5.09 8.78 15.90
CA ASP A 328 -4.49 9.45 14.76
C ASP A 328 -3.17 8.80 14.36
N ARG A 329 -2.80 8.91 13.08
CA ARG A 329 -1.58 8.27 12.53
C ARG A 329 -0.31 8.57 13.32
N GLN A 330 -0.18 9.77 13.89
CA GLN A 330 0.98 10.13 14.70
C GLN A 330 1.01 9.41 16.05
N GLU A 331 -0.17 9.10 16.61
CA GLU A 331 -0.30 8.41 17.88
C GLU A 331 0.12 6.94 17.79
N TYR A 332 -0.09 6.29 16.63
CA TYR A 332 0.41 4.92 16.38
C TYR A 332 1.94 4.81 16.41
N GLY A 333 2.69 5.92 16.27
CA GLY A 333 4.14 5.97 16.45
C GLY A 333 4.60 6.10 17.91
N ASP A 334 3.68 6.33 18.85
CA ASP A 334 3.98 6.51 20.26
C ASP A 334 3.80 5.20 21.03
N VAL A 335 4.92 4.56 21.42
CA VAL A 335 4.93 3.29 22.15
C VAL A 335 4.16 3.36 23.47
N ASP A 336 4.13 4.51 24.15
CA ASP A 336 3.40 4.65 25.42
C ASP A 336 1.87 4.64 25.19
N LYS A 337 1.40 4.93 23.98
CA LYS A 337 -0.01 4.83 23.59
C LYS A 337 -0.39 3.47 23.03
N THR A 338 0.54 2.81 22.31
CA THR A 338 0.27 1.57 21.58
C THR A 338 0.63 0.30 22.35
N TYR A 339 1.31 0.41 23.49
CA TYR A 339 1.72 -0.72 24.31
C TYR A 339 0.78 -0.93 25.50
N ASN A 340 -0.39 -1.52 25.25
CA ASN A 340 -1.40 -1.76 26.27
C ASN A 340 -1.52 -3.25 26.58
N LEU A 341 -1.13 -3.67 27.78
CA LEU A 341 -1.11 -5.07 28.17
C LEU A 341 -2.41 -5.49 28.85
N TYR A 342 -2.99 -6.55 28.36
CA TYR A 342 -4.16 -7.22 28.90
C TYR A 342 -3.80 -8.65 29.36
N THR A 343 -4.41 -9.11 30.45
CA THR A 343 -4.50 -10.56 30.69
C THR A 343 -5.60 -11.14 29.79
N MET A 344 -5.54 -12.43 29.46
CA MET A 344 -6.61 -13.10 28.72
C MET A 344 -7.98 -12.92 29.39
N GLN A 345 -8.03 -12.96 30.73
CA GLN A 345 -9.26 -12.72 31.48
C GLN A 345 -9.82 -11.29 31.28
N ALA A 346 -8.96 -10.27 31.29
CA ALA A 346 -9.37 -8.89 31.07
C ALA A 346 -9.84 -8.66 29.62
N LEU A 347 -9.14 -9.25 28.65
CA LEU A 347 -9.54 -9.21 27.24
C LEU A 347 -10.87 -9.93 27.01
N GLN A 348 -11.05 -11.15 27.59
CA GLN A 348 -12.28 -11.91 27.53
C GLN A 348 -13.47 -11.13 28.10
N ALA A 349 -13.27 -10.29 29.13
CA ALA A 349 -14.33 -9.47 29.71
C ALA A 349 -14.87 -8.40 28.73
N LEU A 350 -14.09 -7.97 27.74
CA LEU A 350 -14.53 -7.08 26.66
C LEU A 350 -15.38 -7.81 25.63
N PHE A 351 -15.19 -9.13 25.47
CA PHE A 351 -15.90 -9.98 24.50
C PHE A 351 -16.66 -11.11 25.23
N PRO A 352 -17.66 -10.78 26.07
CA PRO A 352 -18.31 -11.78 26.94
C PRO A 352 -19.08 -12.87 26.18
N ASN A 353 -19.40 -12.64 24.91
CA ASN A 353 -20.18 -13.55 24.06
C ASN A 353 -19.30 -14.34 23.07
N VAL A 354 -17.97 -14.21 23.13
CA VAL A 354 -17.03 -14.87 22.24
C VAL A 354 -16.03 -15.67 23.07
N ASP A 355 -15.74 -16.90 22.68
CA ASP A 355 -14.65 -17.69 23.25
C ASP A 355 -13.31 -17.29 22.60
N LEU A 356 -12.56 -16.40 23.25
CA LEU A 356 -11.28 -15.90 22.74
C LEU A 356 -10.17 -16.96 22.79
N ASP A 357 -10.25 -17.95 23.69
CA ASP A 357 -9.30 -19.06 23.72
C ASP A 357 -9.47 -19.94 22.47
N ALA A 358 -10.72 -20.22 22.07
CA ALA A 358 -11.00 -20.94 20.82
C ALA A 358 -10.50 -20.17 19.58
N VAL A 359 -10.57 -18.83 19.57
CA VAL A 359 -10.00 -18.01 18.48
C VAL A 359 -8.48 -18.15 18.43
N ARG A 360 -7.80 -18.03 19.57
CA ARG A 360 -6.34 -18.16 19.67
C ARG A 360 -5.87 -19.56 19.24
N GLU A 361 -6.56 -20.61 19.70
CA GLU A 361 -6.25 -22.00 19.35
C GLU A 361 -6.44 -22.29 17.86
N ALA A 362 -7.46 -21.69 17.22
CA ALA A 362 -7.69 -21.82 15.78
C ALA A 362 -6.53 -21.23 14.95
N GLU A 363 -5.78 -20.30 15.52
CA GLU A 363 -4.58 -19.71 14.92
C GLU A 363 -3.30 -20.48 15.25
N GLY A 364 -3.40 -21.57 16.02
CA GLY A 364 -2.25 -22.41 16.40
C GLY A 364 -1.36 -21.78 17.46
N LEU A 365 -1.83 -20.74 18.17
CA LEU A 365 -1.02 -20.00 19.14
C LEU A 365 -1.22 -20.53 20.55
N SER A 366 -0.10 -20.63 21.30
CA SER A 366 -0.10 -20.99 22.71
C SER A 366 -0.56 -19.83 23.59
N GLU A 367 -0.98 -20.15 24.82
CA GLU A 367 -1.28 -19.14 25.83
C GLU A 367 -0.02 -18.33 26.18
N GLY A 368 -0.18 -17.03 26.38
CA GLY A 368 0.88 -16.09 26.76
C GLY A 368 0.57 -15.43 28.11
N GLU A 369 1.59 -14.84 28.75
CA GLU A 369 1.43 -14.12 30.01
C GLU A 369 0.59 -12.87 29.87
N ALA A 370 0.69 -12.21 28.71
CA ALA A 370 -0.05 -11.00 28.38
C ALA A 370 -0.35 -10.93 26.89
N VAL A 371 -1.35 -10.12 26.56
CA VAL A 371 -1.76 -9.79 25.19
C VAL A 371 -1.64 -8.29 25.01
N MET A 372 -0.89 -7.86 24.03
CA MET A 372 -0.75 -6.45 23.67
C MET A 372 -1.89 -6.02 22.76
N VAL A 373 -2.53 -4.91 23.10
CA VAL A 373 -3.54 -4.22 22.30
C VAL A 373 -2.97 -2.88 21.88
N GLN A 374 -2.98 -2.60 20.59
CA GLN A 374 -2.41 -1.37 20.07
C GLN A 374 -3.31 -0.15 20.28
N ASP A 375 -4.61 -0.28 20.01
CA ASP A 375 -5.60 0.80 20.12
C ASP A 375 -6.78 0.34 20.97
N VAL A 376 -6.84 0.85 22.21
CA VAL A 376 -7.85 0.46 23.19
C VAL A 376 -9.22 0.99 22.82
N ALA A 377 -9.33 2.24 22.37
CA ALA A 377 -10.61 2.85 22.03
C ALA A 377 -11.24 2.19 20.79
N LEU A 378 -10.41 1.86 19.80
CA LEU A 378 -10.85 1.08 18.65
C LEU A 378 -11.33 -0.32 19.06
N LEU A 379 -10.57 -1.00 19.93
CA LEU A 379 -10.94 -2.34 20.44
C LEU A 379 -12.28 -2.32 21.19
N GLU A 380 -12.49 -1.37 22.11
CA GLU A 380 -13.73 -1.25 22.86
C GLU A 380 -14.92 -0.95 21.95
N THR A 381 -14.73 -0.09 20.95
CA THR A 381 -15.77 0.19 19.93
C THR A 381 -16.09 -1.05 19.11
N ALA A 382 -15.09 -1.79 18.67
CA ALA A 382 -15.26 -3.02 17.93
C ALA A 382 -15.95 -4.11 18.76
N ALA A 383 -15.60 -4.26 20.04
CA ALA A 383 -16.17 -5.25 20.95
C ALA A 383 -17.70 -5.10 21.09
N ALA A 384 -18.23 -3.89 20.98
CA ALA A 384 -19.66 -3.63 21.05
C ALA A 384 -20.47 -4.29 19.92
N TYR A 385 -19.84 -4.68 18.83
CA TYR A 385 -20.50 -5.37 17.71
C TYR A 385 -20.63 -6.89 17.93
N PHE A 386 -19.94 -7.48 18.92
CA PHE A 386 -19.93 -8.95 19.13
C PHE A 386 -21.06 -9.41 20.07
N ASP A 387 -22.30 -9.24 19.61
CA ASP A 387 -23.50 -9.71 20.26
C ASP A 387 -24.54 -10.22 19.24
N GLU A 388 -25.63 -10.84 19.75
CA GLU A 388 -26.69 -11.39 18.89
C GLU A 388 -27.47 -10.32 18.12
N THR A 389 -27.48 -9.06 18.57
CA THR A 389 -28.20 -7.97 17.87
C THR A 389 -27.48 -7.52 16.63
N HIS A 390 -26.17 -7.76 16.55
CA HIS A 390 -25.32 -7.44 15.39
C HIS A 390 -24.98 -8.65 14.53
N LEU A 391 -25.64 -9.80 14.74
CA LEU A 391 -25.34 -11.05 14.03
C LEU A 391 -25.32 -10.87 12.50
N GLU A 392 -26.34 -10.23 11.92
CA GLU A 392 -26.40 -10.03 10.46
C GLU A 392 -25.31 -9.06 9.96
N THR A 393 -24.95 -8.08 10.75
CA THR A 393 -23.83 -7.17 10.46
C THR A 393 -22.50 -7.92 10.45
N LEU A 394 -22.24 -8.74 11.47
CA LEU A 394 -21.04 -9.58 11.54
C LEU A 394 -20.95 -10.60 10.39
N LYS A 395 -22.08 -11.18 9.97
CA LYS A 395 -22.11 -12.03 8.76
C LYS A 395 -21.67 -11.29 7.52
N THR A 396 -22.14 -10.04 7.33
CA THR A 396 -21.73 -9.20 6.21
C THR A 396 -20.24 -8.90 6.27
N ILE A 397 -19.73 -8.50 7.42
CA ILE A 397 -18.32 -8.23 7.67
C ILE A 397 -17.49 -9.47 7.31
N MET A 398 -17.81 -10.64 7.87
CA MET A 398 -17.04 -11.86 7.63
C MET A 398 -17.06 -12.31 6.16
N LYS A 399 -18.18 -12.12 5.45
CA LYS A 399 -18.23 -12.38 4.01
C LYS A 399 -17.31 -11.43 3.23
N LEU A 400 -17.34 -10.14 3.55
CA LEU A 400 -16.48 -9.14 2.91
C LEU A 400 -15.00 -9.42 3.16
N TYR A 401 -14.62 -9.74 4.39
CA TYR A 401 -13.25 -10.14 4.72
C TYR A 401 -12.82 -11.40 3.97
N LEU A 402 -13.67 -12.42 3.90
CA LEU A 402 -13.37 -13.65 3.17
C LEU A 402 -13.20 -13.42 1.67
N LEU A 403 -14.11 -12.64 1.07
CA LEU A 403 -14.05 -12.28 -0.35
C LEU A 403 -12.86 -11.35 -0.65
N GLY A 404 -12.56 -10.40 0.22
CA GLY A 404 -11.42 -9.49 0.10
C GLY A 404 -10.09 -10.23 0.23
N SER A 405 -9.94 -11.12 1.22
CA SER A 405 -8.70 -11.86 1.46
C SER A 405 -8.32 -12.81 0.32
N PHE A 406 -9.30 -13.43 -0.31
CA PHE A 406 -9.06 -14.45 -1.34
C PHE A 406 -9.46 -14.03 -2.75
N GLY A 407 -10.10 -12.88 -2.93
CA GLY A 407 -10.67 -12.47 -4.22
C GLY A 407 -9.66 -12.50 -5.37
N SER A 408 -8.47 -11.97 -5.16
CA SER A 408 -7.38 -11.98 -6.15
C SER A 408 -6.86 -13.38 -6.48
N ALA A 409 -7.04 -14.35 -5.61
CA ALA A 409 -6.65 -15.74 -5.85
C ALA A 409 -7.77 -16.56 -6.55
N LEU A 410 -8.98 -16.02 -6.66
CA LEU A 410 -10.14 -16.73 -7.21
C LEU A 410 -10.32 -16.45 -8.70
N ASN A 411 -10.94 -15.35 -9.08
CA ASN A 411 -11.31 -15.11 -10.47
C ASN A 411 -11.08 -13.65 -10.90
N ARG A 412 -11.10 -13.41 -12.22
CA ARG A 412 -10.85 -12.11 -12.82
C ARG A 412 -11.84 -11.04 -12.33
N ALA A 413 -13.10 -11.35 -12.14
CA ALA A 413 -14.10 -10.37 -11.75
C ALA A 413 -13.83 -9.76 -10.37
N LEU A 414 -13.34 -10.58 -9.42
CA LEU A 414 -12.93 -10.13 -8.08
C LEU A 414 -11.62 -9.32 -8.14
N THR A 415 -10.66 -9.76 -8.95
CA THR A 415 -9.41 -9.00 -9.20
C THR A 415 -9.71 -7.63 -9.79
N ASP A 416 -10.51 -7.57 -10.87
CA ASP A 416 -10.90 -6.32 -11.52
C ASP A 416 -11.66 -5.37 -10.58
N ALA A 417 -12.41 -5.91 -9.60
CA ALA A 417 -13.08 -5.07 -8.60
C ALA A 417 -12.06 -4.40 -7.67
N SER A 418 -11.02 -5.14 -7.25
CA SER A 418 -9.92 -4.60 -6.46
C SER A 418 -9.12 -3.55 -7.23
N ASP A 419 -8.79 -3.83 -8.49
CA ASP A 419 -8.01 -2.92 -9.35
C ASP A 419 -8.75 -1.58 -9.56
N ARG A 420 -10.09 -1.62 -9.76
CA ARG A 420 -10.89 -0.39 -9.84
C ARG A 420 -10.86 0.44 -8.56
N LEU A 421 -10.87 -0.20 -7.40
CA LEU A 421 -10.72 0.52 -6.13
C LEU A 421 -9.33 1.13 -6.01
N GLN A 422 -8.28 0.39 -6.34
CA GLN A 422 -6.89 0.89 -6.34
C GLN A 422 -6.74 2.08 -7.28
N GLN A 423 -7.31 1.99 -8.49
CA GLN A 423 -7.31 3.10 -9.44
C GLN A 423 -8.01 4.35 -8.88
N ALA A 424 -9.12 4.17 -8.15
CA ALA A 424 -9.82 5.28 -7.52
C ALA A 424 -9.00 5.88 -6.35
N MET A 425 -8.27 5.06 -5.60
CA MET A 425 -7.42 5.50 -4.49
C MET A 425 -6.17 6.27 -4.96
N TYR A 426 -5.51 5.79 -6.00
CA TYR A 426 -4.25 6.38 -6.49
C TYR A 426 -4.44 7.38 -7.63
N GLY A 427 -5.62 7.45 -8.23
CA GLY A 427 -5.91 8.34 -9.37
C GLY A 427 -5.16 7.97 -10.65
N THR A 428 -4.59 6.76 -10.71
CA THR A 428 -3.86 6.24 -11.87
C THR A 428 -4.09 4.74 -12.01
N ASP A 429 -3.95 4.23 -13.23
CA ASP A 429 -3.98 2.79 -13.48
C ASP A 429 -2.66 2.16 -13.01
N THR A 430 -2.75 1.37 -11.95
CA THR A 430 -1.62 0.62 -11.38
C THR A 430 -1.69 -0.87 -11.74
N SER A 431 -2.60 -1.27 -12.63
CA SER A 431 -2.68 -2.66 -13.08
C SER A 431 -1.44 -3.07 -13.88
N LEU A 432 -0.96 -4.26 -13.61
CA LEU A 432 0.17 -4.86 -14.30
C LEU A 432 -0.31 -5.88 -15.34
N PRO A 433 0.48 -6.13 -16.40
CA PRO A 433 0.30 -7.31 -17.25
C PRO A 433 0.28 -8.58 -16.39
N ASP A 434 -0.53 -9.57 -16.77
CA ASP A 434 -0.73 -10.80 -15.98
C ASP A 434 0.58 -11.51 -15.64
N GLU A 435 1.55 -11.55 -16.57
CA GLU A 435 2.85 -12.17 -16.34
C GLU A 435 3.69 -11.42 -15.30
N ASP A 436 3.64 -10.10 -15.30
CA ASP A 436 4.37 -9.28 -14.33
C ASP A 436 3.71 -9.35 -12.95
N LEU A 437 2.37 -9.32 -12.90
CA LEU A 437 1.62 -9.54 -11.66
C LEU A 437 1.92 -10.93 -11.08
N ALA A 438 1.90 -11.98 -11.91
CA ALA A 438 2.20 -13.33 -11.46
C ALA A 438 3.62 -13.44 -10.91
N ALA A 439 4.61 -12.82 -11.57
CA ALA A 439 5.98 -12.80 -11.09
C ALA A 439 6.12 -12.08 -9.74
N GLN A 440 5.46 -10.93 -9.57
CA GLN A 440 5.46 -10.21 -8.30
C GLN A 440 4.80 -11.01 -7.16
N LEU A 441 3.69 -11.70 -7.44
CA LEU A 441 3.03 -12.56 -6.46
C LEU A 441 3.92 -13.75 -6.07
N VAL A 442 4.57 -14.40 -7.04
CA VAL A 442 5.55 -15.47 -6.75
C VAL A 442 6.71 -14.93 -5.90
N GLN A 443 7.23 -13.75 -6.23
CA GLN A 443 8.26 -13.10 -5.42
C GLN A 443 7.79 -12.83 -3.99
N ALA A 444 6.56 -12.39 -3.81
CA ALA A 444 6.01 -12.11 -2.48
C ALA A 444 5.82 -13.38 -1.63
N TYR A 445 5.42 -14.49 -2.25
CA TYR A 445 5.13 -15.73 -1.53
C TYR A 445 6.33 -16.66 -1.36
N LEU A 446 7.29 -16.62 -2.29
CA LEU A 446 8.44 -17.55 -2.34
C LEU A 446 9.77 -16.79 -2.32
N ALA A 447 9.83 -15.70 -1.54
CA ALA A 447 10.98 -14.79 -1.48
C ALA A 447 12.29 -15.51 -1.11
N ASP A 448 12.26 -16.47 -0.17
CA ASP A 448 13.46 -17.17 0.27
C ASP A 448 14.04 -18.05 -0.85
N TYR A 449 13.21 -18.81 -1.55
CA TYR A 449 13.67 -19.60 -2.69
C TYR A 449 14.23 -18.74 -3.83
N LEU A 450 13.56 -17.62 -4.12
CA LEU A 450 14.03 -16.68 -5.15
C LEU A 450 15.28 -15.93 -4.70
N GLY A 451 15.39 -15.64 -3.41
CA GLY A 451 16.54 -14.98 -2.80
C GLY A 451 17.83 -15.77 -3.02
N GLU A 452 17.83 -17.09 -2.84
CA GLU A 452 18.99 -17.94 -3.13
C GLU A 452 19.46 -17.80 -4.58
N VAL A 453 18.54 -17.93 -5.55
CA VAL A 453 18.85 -17.80 -6.98
C VAL A 453 19.31 -16.40 -7.35
N TYR A 454 18.68 -15.38 -6.76
CA TYR A 454 19.04 -13.97 -6.98
C TYR A 454 20.46 -13.67 -6.51
N VAL A 455 20.80 -14.12 -5.29
CA VAL A 455 22.12 -13.90 -4.69
C VAL A 455 23.23 -14.53 -5.52
N GLU A 456 23.02 -15.75 -6.03
CA GLU A 456 23.98 -16.41 -6.90
C GLU A 456 24.30 -15.61 -8.18
N ARG A 457 23.34 -14.83 -8.70
CA ARG A 457 23.48 -14.07 -9.94
C ARG A 457 23.90 -12.62 -9.76
N TYR A 458 23.38 -11.95 -8.75
CA TYR A 458 23.38 -10.48 -8.65
C TYR A 458 24.01 -9.92 -7.38
N PHE A 459 24.25 -10.73 -6.34
CA PHE A 459 24.79 -10.22 -5.08
C PHE A 459 25.96 -11.08 -4.57
N SER A 460 27.17 -10.69 -4.91
CA SER A 460 28.38 -11.46 -4.56
C SER A 460 28.69 -11.44 -3.08
N ALA A 461 29.38 -12.49 -2.59
CA ALA A 461 29.90 -12.54 -1.22
C ALA A 461 30.88 -11.38 -0.93
N GLU A 462 31.60 -10.88 -1.94
CA GLU A 462 32.49 -9.72 -1.82
C GLU A 462 31.69 -8.45 -1.54
N ALA A 463 30.57 -8.21 -2.26
CA ALA A 463 29.69 -7.08 -1.99
C ALA A 463 29.09 -7.12 -0.57
N LYS A 464 28.68 -8.30 -0.08
CA LYS A 464 28.24 -8.48 1.31
C LYS A 464 29.34 -8.08 2.29
N ALA A 465 30.56 -8.61 2.11
CA ALA A 465 31.69 -8.32 2.97
C ALA A 465 32.10 -6.83 2.99
N ASP A 466 32.01 -6.15 1.84
CA ASP A 466 32.29 -4.71 1.75
C ASP A 466 31.28 -3.89 2.55
N VAL A 467 30.00 -4.21 2.47
CA VAL A 467 28.95 -3.54 3.27
C VAL A 467 29.11 -3.84 4.75
N GLU A 468 29.40 -5.08 5.13
CA GLU A 468 29.70 -5.46 6.53
C GLU A 468 30.89 -4.67 7.08
N ALA A 469 31.98 -4.57 6.31
CA ALA A 469 33.17 -3.79 6.69
C ALA A 469 32.84 -2.29 6.85
N MET A 470 31.97 -1.73 5.98
CA MET A 470 31.52 -0.35 6.08
C MET A 470 30.70 -0.12 7.37
N ILE A 471 29.82 -1.05 7.73
CA ILE A 471 29.00 -0.96 8.96
C ILE A 471 29.91 -1.02 10.21
N GLU A 472 30.93 -1.87 10.21
CA GLU A 472 31.91 -1.92 11.31
C GLU A 472 32.70 -0.61 11.44
N GLN A 473 33.05 0.05 10.34
CA GLN A 473 33.64 1.39 10.38
C GLN A 473 32.67 2.41 11.00
N PHE A 474 31.38 2.38 10.61
CA PHE A 474 30.37 3.25 11.23
C PHE A 474 30.27 2.99 12.73
N ARG A 475 30.25 1.73 13.17
CA ARG A 475 30.22 1.35 14.59
C ARG A 475 31.40 1.92 15.35
N GLY A 476 32.61 1.86 14.79
CA GLY A 476 33.81 2.47 15.33
C GLY A 476 33.69 4.00 15.50
N ILE A 477 33.26 4.69 14.46
CA ILE A 477 33.07 6.14 14.46
C ILE A 477 31.98 6.56 15.46
N TYR A 478 30.85 5.85 15.54
CA TYR A 478 29.80 6.13 16.52
C TYR A 478 30.32 5.96 17.96
N LYS A 479 31.10 4.92 18.23
CA LYS A 479 31.75 4.71 19.55
C LYS A 479 32.62 5.89 19.93
N GLU A 480 33.52 6.32 19.04
CA GLU A 480 34.40 7.48 19.27
C GLU A 480 33.58 8.75 19.54
N ARG A 481 32.54 9.01 18.76
CA ARG A 481 31.66 10.17 18.94
C ARG A 481 30.91 10.13 20.27
N ILE A 482 30.32 8.99 20.66
CA ILE A 482 29.65 8.81 21.96
C ILE A 482 30.61 9.14 23.11
N LEU A 483 31.84 8.62 23.05
CA LEU A 483 32.86 8.83 24.09
C LEU A 483 33.30 10.32 24.17
N ALA A 484 33.29 11.03 23.06
CA ALA A 484 33.66 12.45 22.96
C ALA A 484 32.58 13.44 23.42
N LEU A 485 31.30 13.00 23.58
CA LEU A 485 30.21 13.90 24.00
C LEU A 485 30.48 14.48 25.40
N ASP A 486 30.39 15.77 25.57
CA ASP A 486 30.62 16.49 26.83
C ASP A 486 29.39 16.54 27.76
N TRP A 487 28.19 16.49 27.17
CA TRP A 487 26.90 16.55 27.90
C TRP A 487 26.45 15.20 28.52
N MET A 488 27.07 14.10 28.11
CA MET A 488 26.68 12.75 28.53
C MET A 488 27.59 12.27 29.70
N SER A 489 26.97 11.74 30.77
CA SER A 489 27.73 11.17 31.89
C SER A 489 28.55 9.95 31.48
N ALA A 490 29.61 9.64 32.23
CA ALA A 490 30.45 8.46 31.96
C ALA A 490 29.64 7.14 31.97
N ALA A 491 28.72 6.98 32.93
CA ALA A 491 27.87 5.81 33.04
C ALA A 491 26.90 5.70 31.85
N THR A 492 26.35 6.84 31.36
CA THR A 492 25.49 6.85 30.17
C THR A 492 26.27 6.51 28.92
N LYS A 493 27.51 7.00 28.76
CA LYS A 493 28.39 6.64 27.64
C LYS A 493 28.68 5.14 27.60
N GLU A 494 28.95 4.53 28.76
CA GLU A 494 29.19 3.09 28.88
C GLU A 494 27.95 2.31 28.38
N LYS A 495 26.77 2.66 28.83
CA LYS A 495 25.52 2.04 28.39
C LYS A 495 25.20 2.28 26.89
N ALA A 496 25.50 3.46 26.38
CA ALA A 496 25.36 3.75 24.96
C ALA A 496 26.30 2.90 24.08
N VAL A 497 27.55 2.69 24.52
CA VAL A 497 28.53 1.81 23.84
C VAL A 497 28.11 0.35 23.95
N GLU A 498 27.61 -0.09 25.11
CA GLU A 498 27.04 -1.43 25.29
C GLU A 498 25.89 -1.68 24.28
N LYS A 499 24.94 -0.74 24.18
CA LYS A 499 23.85 -0.81 23.20
C LYS A 499 24.36 -0.84 21.76
N LEU A 500 25.34 0.01 21.41
CA LEU A 500 25.95 0.02 20.06
C LEU A 500 26.58 -1.33 19.70
N ASN A 501 27.26 -1.96 20.65
CA ASN A 501 27.92 -3.26 20.44
C ASN A 501 26.91 -4.43 20.37
N ALA A 502 25.71 -4.27 20.95
CA ALA A 502 24.65 -5.27 20.93
C ALA A 502 23.80 -5.25 19.63
N ILE A 503 24.01 -4.26 18.75
CA ILE A 503 23.30 -4.19 17.46
C ILE A 503 23.70 -5.38 16.59
N THR A 504 22.72 -6.19 16.21
CA THR A 504 22.87 -7.24 15.20
C THR A 504 22.78 -6.63 13.80
N VAL A 505 23.66 -7.07 12.93
CA VAL A 505 23.76 -6.55 11.55
C VAL A 505 23.35 -7.65 10.58
N ASN A 506 22.38 -7.36 9.73
CA ASN A 506 21.94 -8.22 8.64
C ASN A 506 22.24 -7.52 7.31
N VAL A 507 23.05 -8.14 6.45
CA VAL A 507 23.47 -7.59 5.16
C VAL A 507 23.10 -8.54 4.03
N GLY A 508 22.35 -8.02 3.07
CA GLY A 508 22.03 -8.67 1.79
C GLY A 508 21.18 -9.93 1.96
N TYR A 509 21.77 -11.00 2.44
CA TYR A 509 21.09 -12.29 2.60
C TYR A 509 21.52 -12.99 3.91
N PRO A 510 20.64 -13.87 4.47
CA PRO A 510 20.92 -14.58 5.72
C PRO A 510 22.05 -15.60 5.55
N ASP A 511 22.74 -15.94 6.64
CA ASP A 511 23.76 -17.01 6.63
C ASP A 511 23.12 -18.40 6.46
N ARG A 512 21.81 -18.51 6.77
CA ARG A 512 21.00 -19.69 6.60
C ARG A 512 19.61 -19.30 6.12
N TRP A 513 19.21 -19.84 4.99
CA TRP A 513 17.88 -19.64 4.44
C TRP A 513 16.80 -20.36 5.25
N ASP A 514 15.62 -19.75 5.32
CA ASP A 514 14.47 -20.34 5.96
C ASP A 514 13.91 -21.49 5.10
N THR A 515 13.45 -22.55 5.75
CA THR A 515 12.96 -23.76 5.08
C THR A 515 11.48 -24.04 5.30
N TYR A 516 10.72 -23.10 5.93
CA TYR A 516 9.28 -23.32 6.18
C TYR A 516 8.50 -23.58 4.90
N LEU A 517 8.92 -23.05 3.77
CA LEU A 517 8.32 -23.30 2.46
C LEU A 517 8.47 -24.76 2.01
N ASP A 518 9.39 -25.53 2.59
CA ASP A 518 9.56 -26.95 2.25
C ASP A 518 8.31 -27.75 2.64
N ASP A 519 7.63 -27.35 3.71
CA ASP A 519 6.39 -27.98 4.17
C ASP A 519 5.16 -27.56 3.35
N ALA A 520 5.23 -26.45 2.61
CA ALA A 520 4.14 -25.99 1.77
C ALA A 520 3.94 -26.90 0.54
N GLN A 521 2.70 -27.36 0.35
CA GLN A 521 2.29 -28.20 -0.78
C GLN A 521 1.89 -27.34 -1.98
N ILE A 522 2.89 -26.97 -2.80
CA ILE A 522 2.69 -26.14 -3.99
C ILE A 522 2.63 -27.05 -5.21
N ARG A 523 1.41 -27.35 -5.69
CA ARG A 523 1.14 -28.34 -6.74
C ARG A 523 0.81 -27.68 -8.07
N SER A 524 1.19 -28.34 -9.16
CA SER A 524 0.71 -27.99 -10.51
C SER A 524 -0.77 -28.32 -10.69
N ALA A 525 -1.39 -27.78 -11.74
CA ALA A 525 -2.75 -28.13 -12.12
C ALA A 525 -2.87 -29.64 -12.46
N ALA A 526 -1.85 -30.25 -13.04
CA ALA A 526 -1.81 -31.69 -13.33
C ALA A 526 -1.79 -32.56 -12.05
N GLN A 527 -1.25 -32.04 -10.96
CA GLN A 527 -1.25 -32.67 -9.64
C GLN A 527 -2.50 -32.30 -8.81
N GLY A 528 -3.47 -31.61 -9.40
CA GLY A 528 -4.70 -31.17 -8.77
C GLY A 528 -4.56 -29.89 -7.93
N GLY A 529 -3.48 -29.12 -8.11
CA GLY A 529 -3.29 -27.83 -7.47
C GLY A 529 -3.99 -26.68 -8.19
N SER A 530 -4.25 -25.61 -7.47
CA SER A 530 -4.73 -24.33 -7.99
C SER A 530 -4.02 -23.18 -7.29
N TYR A 531 -4.15 -21.96 -7.82
CA TYR A 531 -3.57 -20.81 -7.13
C TYR A 531 -4.11 -20.65 -5.72
N PHE A 532 -5.43 -20.79 -5.52
CA PHE A 532 -6.05 -20.70 -4.21
C PHE A 532 -5.49 -21.74 -3.22
N GLU A 533 -5.43 -23.02 -3.60
CA GLU A 533 -4.93 -24.09 -2.72
C GLU A 533 -3.45 -23.92 -2.39
N ASN A 534 -2.64 -23.50 -3.37
CA ASN A 534 -1.24 -23.23 -3.15
C ASN A 534 -1.02 -22.04 -2.20
N LEU A 535 -1.81 -20.98 -2.35
CA LEU A 535 -1.78 -19.82 -1.44
C LEU A 535 -2.13 -20.23 0.00
N VAL A 536 -3.19 -20.99 0.18
CA VAL A 536 -3.59 -21.51 1.50
C VAL A 536 -2.47 -22.36 2.11
N SER A 537 -1.86 -23.24 1.33
CA SER A 537 -0.77 -24.09 1.81
C SER A 537 0.45 -23.29 2.26
N ILE A 538 0.84 -22.25 1.52
CA ILE A 538 1.93 -21.34 1.88
C ILE A 538 1.59 -20.60 3.17
N THR A 539 0.38 -20.06 3.27
CA THR A 539 -0.08 -19.31 4.45
C THR A 539 -0.06 -20.17 5.71
N LEU A 540 -0.54 -21.41 5.63
CA LEU A 540 -0.56 -22.32 6.77
C LEU A 540 0.86 -22.78 7.17
N ALA A 541 1.76 -23.02 6.22
CA ALA A 541 3.16 -23.33 6.49
C ALA A 541 3.88 -22.16 7.20
N SER A 542 3.71 -20.93 6.71
CA SER A 542 4.26 -19.73 7.34
C SER A 542 3.75 -19.52 8.76
N ARG A 543 2.46 -19.80 9.00
CA ARG A 543 1.83 -19.70 10.32
C ARG A 543 2.38 -20.73 11.30
N ALA A 544 2.57 -21.96 10.84
CA ALA A 544 3.14 -23.04 11.63
C ALA A 544 4.58 -22.73 12.06
N GLU A 545 5.38 -22.17 11.15
CA GLU A 545 6.76 -21.73 11.45
C GLU A 545 6.77 -20.58 12.47
N ALA A 546 5.93 -19.57 12.30
CA ALA A 546 5.82 -18.46 13.24
C ALA A 546 5.44 -18.94 14.64
N ALA A 547 4.52 -19.90 14.76
CA ALA A 547 4.13 -20.51 16.02
C ALA A 547 5.25 -21.38 16.64
N ALA A 548 6.04 -22.08 15.82
CA ALA A 548 7.15 -22.91 16.26
C ALA A 548 8.39 -22.10 16.70
N SER A 549 8.63 -20.98 16.03
CA SER A 549 9.76 -20.07 16.30
C SER A 549 9.59 -19.26 17.60
N THR A 550 8.38 -19.28 18.18
CA THR A 550 8.15 -18.67 19.49
C THR A 550 8.96 -19.41 20.55
N PRO A 551 9.90 -18.76 21.28
CA PRO A 551 10.58 -19.41 22.37
C PRO A 551 9.53 -19.95 23.34
N ARG A 552 9.44 -21.27 23.50
CA ARG A 552 8.64 -21.86 24.58
C ARG A 552 9.21 -21.31 25.86
N GLN A 553 8.43 -20.53 26.58
CA GLN A 553 8.79 -20.14 27.94
C GLN A 553 9.03 -21.45 28.69
N THR A 554 10.30 -21.74 28.98
CA THR A 554 10.64 -22.80 29.91
C THR A 554 10.17 -22.34 31.26
N SER A 555 9.10 -22.96 31.73
CA SER A 555 8.54 -22.87 33.09
C SER A 555 9.61 -23.04 34.16
#